data_8afedce47dd0d4d2edc11ca4180037c1
#
_entry.id   8afedce47dd0d4d2edc11ca4180037c1
#
_cell.length_a   1.000
_cell.length_b   1.000
_cell.length_c   1.000
_cell.angle_alpha   90.00
_cell.angle_beta   90.00
_cell.angle_gamma   90.00
#
_symmetry.space_group_name_H-M   'P 1'
#
loop_
_entity.id
_entity.type
_entity.pdbx_description
1 polymer ?
#
loop_
_entity_poly.entity_id
_entity_poly.type
_entity_poly.pdbx_seq_one_letter_code
_entity_poly.pdbx_strand_id
1 'polypeptide(L)'
;IGSQHGNEPSGTEAVQIMVRQVLGGELAHLLKKMNIVAIVLANPDGRDMNRRLNAKDENPNVDFIATAASETRIYIDALQRFQPDVVYDLHETGRVKYPLTHKEGYLTTVNAQFEVGDNPNIDAGLRDYADNTFLPTLLKQVSQAGIPAARYDGEIITLSQSVTRGAMNLSNFRNYASLMGSLTVVAESLLDQPGNYPTPDNIKERVRRQFVALEKFLALVEGDAAKIRQLSRHARQLWRTQDNAQIALEFGFAPNPQQPQIKVPL
;
A
#
# COMPACT_ATOMS: atom_id res chain seq x y z
N ILE A 1 -1.70 2.55 8.28
CA ILE A 1 -2.85 1.68 8.58
C ILE A 1 -2.33 0.25 8.64
N GLY A 2 -2.64 -0.49 9.73
CA GLY A 2 -2.26 -1.89 9.90
C GLY A 2 -3.45 -2.83 9.75
N SER A 3 -3.25 -3.94 9.02
CA SER A 3 -4.16 -5.09 8.95
C SER A 3 -5.60 -4.77 8.55
N GLN A 4 -5.80 -4.21 7.37
CA GLN A 4 -7.13 -4.15 6.74
C GLN A 4 -7.68 -5.56 6.47
N HIS A 5 -6.80 -6.53 6.21
CA HIS A 5 -7.12 -7.95 6.21
C HIS A 5 -6.67 -8.58 7.52
N GLY A 6 -7.56 -9.26 8.22
CA GLY A 6 -7.29 -9.76 9.57
C GLY A 6 -6.22 -10.85 9.63
N ASN A 7 -6.05 -11.63 8.57
CA ASN A 7 -5.01 -12.67 8.47
C ASN A 7 -3.62 -12.12 8.04
N GLU A 8 -3.45 -10.79 8.01
CA GLU A 8 -2.20 -10.10 7.68
C GLU A 8 -1.66 -9.35 8.91
N PRO A 9 -1.18 -10.06 9.96
CA PRO A 9 -0.94 -9.46 11.28
C PRO A 9 0.28 -8.56 11.38
N SER A 10 1.30 -8.73 10.54
CA SER A 10 2.58 -8.04 10.74
C SER A 10 2.48 -6.52 10.63
N GLY A 11 1.49 -6.02 9.87
CA GLY A 11 1.22 -4.60 9.76
C GLY A 11 0.79 -3.96 11.09
N THR A 12 -0.08 -4.62 11.84
CA THR A 12 -0.50 -4.17 13.18
C THR A 12 0.69 -4.06 14.13
N GLU A 13 1.50 -5.10 14.23
CA GLU A 13 2.65 -5.14 15.11
C GLU A 13 3.70 -4.09 14.72
N ALA A 14 3.94 -3.90 13.43
CA ALA A 14 4.85 -2.87 12.94
C ALA A 14 4.36 -1.44 13.28
N VAL A 15 3.05 -1.17 13.14
CA VAL A 15 2.47 0.12 13.54
C VAL A 15 2.57 0.33 15.05
N GLN A 16 2.38 -0.69 15.89
CA GLN A 16 2.57 -0.56 17.33
C GLN A 16 4.02 -0.22 17.70
N ILE A 17 4.99 -0.85 17.03
CA ILE A 17 6.42 -0.51 17.22
C ILE A 17 6.66 0.94 16.79
N MET A 18 6.16 1.36 15.64
CA MET A 18 6.27 2.73 15.15
C MET A 18 5.70 3.74 16.15
N VAL A 19 4.49 3.49 16.69
CA VAL A 19 3.87 4.37 17.69
C VAL A 19 4.77 4.52 18.92
N ARG A 20 5.33 3.41 19.44
CA ARG A 20 6.29 3.46 20.56
C ARG A 20 7.53 4.30 20.23
N GLN A 21 8.12 4.10 19.05
CA GLN A 21 9.31 4.82 18.61
C GLN A 21 9.05 6.32 18.43
N VAL A 22 7.87 6.68 17.95
CA VAL A 22 7.46 8.08 17.78
C VAL A 22 7.17 8.75 19.13
N LEU A 23 6.58 8.03 20.10
CA LEU A 23 6.22 8.62 21.41
C LEU A 23 7.39 8.79 22.36
N GLY A 24 8.46 8.05 22.22
CA GLY A 24 9.59 8.16 23.17
C GLY A 24 10.86 7.42 22.74
N GLY A 25 10.95 7.02 21.46
CA GLY A 25 12.10 6.33 20.88
C GLY A 25 12.83 7.17 19.83
N GLU A 26 13.51 6.48 18.94
CA GLU A 26 14.37 7.07 17.91
C GLU A 26 13.60 7.92 16.88
N LEU A 27 12.31 7.66 16.66
CA LEU A 27 11.48 8.38 15.73
C LEU A 27 10.74 9.60 16.35
N ALA A 28 10.99 9.93 17.62
CA ALA A 28 10.31 11.04 18.30
C ALA A 28 10.56 12.42 17.63
N HIS A 29 11.68 12.56 16.92
CA HIS A 29 12.01 13.79 16.18
C HIS A 29 11.00 14.09 15.07
N LEU A 30 10.32 13.09 14.51
CA LEU A 30 9.34 13.24 13.43
C LEU A 30 8.15 14.10 13.86
N LEU A 31 7.73 14.04 15.13
CA LEU A 31 6.60 14.82 15.64
C LEU A 31 6.86 16.35 15.61
N LYS A 32 8.10 16.78 15.45
CA LYS A 32 8.44 18.19 15.23
C LYS A 32 8.15 18.67 13.81
N LYS A 33 7.98 17.73 12.86
CA LYS A 33 7.87 18.02 11.42
C LYS A 33 6.59 17.51 10.80
N MET A 34 5.96 16.50 11.37
CA MET A 34 4.74 15.92 10.85
C MET A 34 3.77 15.49 11.96
N ASN A 35 2.48 15.51 11.65
CA ASN A 35 1.45 14.86 12.45
C ASN A 35 1.29 13.42 11.97
N ILE A 36 1.16 12.48 12.89
CA ILE A 36 1.00 11.06 12.58
C ILE A 36 -0.34 10.58 13.11
N VAL A 37 -1.15 10.01 12.25
CA VAL A 37 -2.40 9.32 12.58
C VAL A 37 -2.21 7.84 12.32
N ALA A 38 -2.44 6.99 13.30
CA ALA A 38 -2.28 5.55 13.20
C ALA A 38 -3.62 4.83 13.42
N ILE A 39 -4.07 4.08 12.43
CA ILE A 39 -5.09 3.04 12.59
C ILE A 39 -4.32 1.73 12.80
N VAL A 40 -4.18 1.34 14.07
CA VAL A 40 -3.26 0.27 14.47
C VAL A 40 -3.77 -1.10 14.04
N LEU A 41 -5.06 -1.35 14.21
CA LEU A 41 -5.75 -2.59 13.84
C LEU A 41 -7.03 -2.23 13.11
N ALA A 42 -7.00 -2.34 11.80
CA ALA A 42 -8.04 -1.84 10.94
C ALA A 42 -9.25 -2.78 10.81
N ASN A 43 -9.03 -4.09 11.00
CA ASN A 43 -10.07 -5.13 10.96
C ASN A 43 -9.93 -6.08 12.16
N PRO A 44 -10.45 -5.70 13.34
CA PRO A 44 -10.29 -6.49 14.57
C PRO A 44 -10.99 -7.85 14.48
N ASP A 45 -12.19 -7.91 13.91
CA ASP A 45 -12.95 -9.16 13.79
C ASP A 45 -12.23 -10.18 12.90
N GLY A 46 -11.74 -9.72 11.75
CA GLY A 46 -10.95 -10.56 10.86
C GLY A 46 -9.66 -11.04 11.53
N ARG A 47 -9.04 -10.17 12.36
CA ARG A 47 -7.84 -10.51 13.13
C ARG A 47 -8.12 -11.64 14.13
N ASP A 48 -9.19 -11.52 14.92
CA ASP A 48 -9.58 -12.54 15.92
C ASP A 48 -9.90 -13.89 15.27
N MET A 49 -10.54 -13.85 14.10
CA MET A 49 -10.90 -15.03 13.33
C MET A 49 -9.77 -15.54 12.41
N ASN A 50 -8.62 -14.85 12.36
CA ASN A 50 -7.50 -15.13 11.44
C ASN A 50 -7.97 -15.28 9.99
N ARG A 51 -8.80 -14.36 9.53
CA ARG A 51 -9.34 -14.37 8.17
C ARG A 51 -9.22 -13.00 7.49
N ARG A 52 -9.27 -13.00 6.16
CA ARG A 52 -9.13 -11.80 5.34
C ARG A 52 -10.26 -10.80 5.55
N LEU A 53 -11.49 -11.27 5.56
CA LEU A 53 -12.72 -10.48 5.63
C LEU A 53 -13.08 -10.12 7.08
N ASN A 54 -13.96 -9.12 7.25
CA ASN A 54 -14.52 -8.78 8.56
C ASN A 54 -15.60 -9.80 9.03
N ALA A 55 -16.25 -9.54 10.15
CA ALA A 55 -17.27 -10.43 10.70
C ALA A 55 -18.49 -10.66 9.79
N LYS A 56 -18.73 -9.72 8.86
CA LYS A 56 -19.86 -9.78 7.91
C LYS A 56 -19.48 -10.31 6.52
N ASP A 57 -18.29 -10.91 6.38
CA ASP A 57 -17.74 -11.36 5.10
C ASP A 57 -17.48 -10.23 4.08
N GLU A 58 -17.29 -8.99 4.56
CA GLU A 58 -16.95 -7.84 3.74
C GLU A 58 -15.43 -7.66 3.67
N ASN A 59 -14.94 -7.13 2.54
CA ASN A 59 -13.52 -6.78 2.38
C ASN A 59 -13.34 -5.26 2.49
N PRO A 60 -12.87 -4.73 3.63
CA PRO A 60 -12.75 -3.29 3.84
C PRO A 60 -11.80 -2.59 2.85
N ASN A 61 -10.83 -3.31 2.27
CA ASN A 61 -9.86 -2.73 1.34
C ASN A 61 -10.42 -2.44 -0.06
N VAL A 62 -11.57 -3.02 -0.44
CA VAL A 62 -12.16 -2.85 -1.77
C VAL A 62 -13.62 -2.40 -1.72
N ASP A 63 -14.02 -1.72 -0.66
CA ASP A 63 -15.41 -1.34 -0.39
C ASP A 63 -15.67 0.18 -0.49
N PHE A 64 -14.72 0.96 -1.06
CA PHE A 64 -14.78 2.43 -1.03
C PHE A 64 -15.82 3.06 -1.97
N ILE A 65 -16.55 2.27 -2.75
CA ILE A 65 -17.71 2.72 -3.53
C ILE A 65 -19.01 2.31 -2.84
N ALA A 66 -19.11 1.06 -2.37
CA ALA A 66 -20.31 0.55 -1.71
C ALA A 66 -20.45 1.03 -0.26
N THR A 67 -19.31 1.18 0.44
CA THR A 67 -19.22 1.61 1.84
C THR A 67 -20.10 0.79 2.80
N ALA A 68 -20.19 -0.52 2.54
CA ALA A 68 -21.01 -1.44 3.32
C ALA A 68 -20.34 -1.73 4.67
N ALA A 69 -19.02 -1.99 4.66
CA ALA A 69 -18.25 -2.30 5.86
C ALA A 69 -18.14 -1.09 6.80
N SER A 70 -18.28 -1.33 8.10
CA SER A 70 -18.09 -0.32 9.14
C SER A 70 -16.67 0.24 9.15
N GLU A 71 -15.70 -0.60 8.91
CA GLU A 71 -14.28 -0.27 8.85
C GLU A 71 -13.98 0.71 7.72
N THR A 72 -14.57 0.51 6.54
CA THR A 72 -14.44 1.41 5.40
C THR A 72 -14.89 2.83 5.75
N ARG A 73 -15.98 2.97 6.49
CA ARG A 73 -16.48 4.28 6.93
C ARG A 73 -15.50 4.97 7.85
N ILE A 74 -14.86 4.22 8.76
CA ILE A 74 -13.83 4.76 9.67
C ILE A 74 -12.63 5.29 8.85
N TYR A 75 -12.21 4.59 7.79
CA TYR A 75 -11.11 5.04 6.93
C TYR A 75 -11.49 6.31 6.17
N ILE A 76 -12.71 6.38 5.63
CA ILE A 76 -13.24 7.56 4.94
C ILE A 76 -13.30 8.75 5.90
N ASP A 77 -13.84 8.57 7.11
CA ASP A 77 -13.91 9.60 8.14
C ASP A 77 -12.50 10.09 8.53
N ALA A 78 -11.53 9.19 8.64
CA ALA A 78 -10.15 9.56 8.92
C ALA A 78 -9.53 10.37 7.78
N LEU A 79 -9.74 9.97 6.52
CA LEU A 79 -9.28 10.73 5.35
C LEU A 79 -9.90 12.13 5.29
N GLN A 80 -11.20 12.26 5.54
CA GLN A 80 -11.91 13.53 5.52
C GLN A 80 -11.49 14.45 6.67
N ARG A 81 -11.37 13.90 7.88
CA ARG A 81 -11.04 14.65 9.09
C ARG A 81 -9.60 15.14 9.11
N PHE A 82 -8.65 14.26 8.78
CA PHE A 82 -7.22 14.56 8.91
C PHE A 82 -6.59 15.04 7.61
N GLN A 83 -7.20 14.77 6.46
CA GLN A 83 -6.69 15.13 5.14
C GLN A 83 -5.18 14.83 5.00
N PRO A 84 -4.75 13.58 5.22
CA PRO A 84 -3.33 13.25 5.27
C PRO A 84 -2.65 13.52 3.92
N ASP A 85 -1.46 14.11 3.96
CA ASP A 85 -0.65 14.33 2.75
C ASP A 85 -0.09 13.01 2.22
N VAL A 86 0.12 12.03 3.10
CA VAL A 86 0.58 10.68 2.76
C VAL A 86 -0.24 9.63 3.51
N VAL A 87 -0.39 8.45 2.89
CA VAL A 87 -0.99 7.27 3.50
C VAL A 87 -0.08 6.08 3.25
N TYR A 88 0.19 5.30 4.29
CA TYR A 88 0.93 4.04 4.20
C TYR A 88 0.06 2.90 4.70
N ASP A 89 -0.22 1.96 3.83
CA ASP A 89 -1.15 0.86 4.04
C ASP A 89 -0.40 -0.46 4.05
N LEU A 90 -0.41 -1.15 5.20
CA LEU A 90 0.41 -2.33 5.46
C LEU A 90 -0.39 -3.60 5.23
N HIS A 91 0.04 -4.36 4.26
CA HIS A 91 -0.52 -5.65 3.85
C HIS A 91 0.51 -6.77 3.87
N GLU A 92 0.03 -7.98 3.67
CA GLU A 92 0.86 -9.16 3.46
C GLU A 92 0.33 -9.98 2.30
N THR A 93 1.23 -10.43 1.42
CA THR A 93 0.87 -11.29 0.29
C THR A 93 1.64 -12.61 0.32
N GLY A 94 1.08 -13.63 -0.31
CA GLY A 94 1.74 -14.95 -0.41
C GLY A 94 2.97 -14.88 -1.32
N ARG A 95 4.05 -15.53 -0.89
CA ARG A 95 5.25 -15.72 -1.72
C ARG A 95 4.97 -16.67 -2.87
N VAL A 96 4.16 -17.69 -2.63
CA VAL A 96 3.77 -18.66 -3.66
C VAL A 96 2.70 -18.06 -4.55
N LYS A 97 2.94 -18.10 -5.85
CA LYS A 97 2.00 -17.70 -6.88
C LYS A 97 1.57 -18.96 -7.65
N TYR A 98 0.29 -19.26 -7.61
CA TYR A 98 -0.24 -20.46 -8.26
C TYR A 98 -0.84 -20.11 -9.62
N PRO A 99 -0.27 -20.62 -10.73
CA PRO A 99 -0.94 -20.56 -12.02
C PRO A 99 -2.28 -21.29 -11.98
N LEU A 100 -3.30 -20.74 -12.62
CA LEU A 100 -4.68 -21.27 -12.62
C LEU A 100 -4.78 -22.75 -13.04
N THR A 101 -3.89 -23.19 -13.89
CA THR A 101 -3.99 -24.50 -14.55
C THR A 101 -3.03 -25.54 -13.98
N HIS A 102 -2.20 -25.18 -13.02
CA HIS A 102 -1.11 -26.04 -12.57
C HIS A 102 -1.11 -26.20 -11.06
N LYS A 103 -0.77 -27.39 -10.63
CA LYS A 103 -0.46 -27.71 -9.23
C LYS A 103 0.92 -27.14 -8.82
N GLU A 104 1.72 -26.73 -9.77
CA GLU A 104 3.04 -26.16 -9.59
C GLU A 104 2.90 -24.65 -9.43
N GLY A 105 3.34 -24.13 -8.31
CA GLY A 105 3.47 -22.71 -8.05
C GLY A 105 4.90 -22.26 -8.31
N TYR A 106 5.13 -20.97 -8.19
CA TYR A 106 6.47 -20.38 -8.15
C TYR A 106 6.58 -19.39 -6.99
N LEU A 107 7.80 -19.09 -6.60
CA LEU A 107 8.11 -18.21 -5.48
C LEU A 107 8.60 -16.87 -5.99
N THR A 108 8.12 -15.78 -5.37
CA THR A 108 8.74 -14.46 -5.60
C THR A 108 10.08 -14.37 -4.88
N THR A 109 11.07 -13.77 -5.51
CA THR A 109 12.44 -13.64 -4.98
C THR A 109 12.62 -12.43 -4.06
N VAL A 110 11.65 -11.51 -4.05
CA VAL A 110 11.66 -10.34 -3.16
C VAL A 110 10.99 -10.64 -1.82
N ASN A 111 11.20 -9.78 -0.83
CA ASN A 111 10.63 -9.91 0.51
C ASN A 111 9.56 -8.86 0.80
N ALA A 112 9.47 -7.82 -0.02
CA ALA A 112 8.43 -6.80 0.05
C ALA A 112 8.09 -6.28 -1.34
N GLN A 113 6.82 -5.93 -1.54
CA GLN A 113 6.35 -5.32 -2.78
C GLN A 113 5.57 -4.05 -2.44
N PHE A 114 5.65 -3.04 -3.30
CA PHE A 114 5.01 -1.74 -3.07
C PHE A 114 4.35 -1.23 -4.32
N GLU A 115 3.23 -0.53 -4.16
CA GLU A 115 2.59 0.19 -5.25
C GLU A 115 1.93 1.48 -4.74
N VAL A 116 1.75 2.43 -5.65
CA VAL A 116 1.09 3.72 -5.41
C VAL A 116 -0.26 3.78 -6.10
N GLY A 117 -1.04 4.83 -5.85
CA GLY A 117 -2.31 5.03 -6.56
C GLY A 117 -2.10 5.26 -8.04
N ASP A 118 -2.87 4.56 -8.88
CA ASP A 118 -2.73 4.51 -10.34
C ASP A 118 -4.03 4.80 -11.10
N ASN A 119 -5.13 5.10 -10.42
CA ASN A 119 -6.39 5.47 -11.06
C ASN A 119 -6.21 6.77 -11.91
N PRO A 120 -6.71 6.83 -13.16
CA PRO A 120 -6.53 7.98 -14.05
C PRO A 120 -7.13 9.29 -13.53
N ASN A 121 -8.08 9.22 -12.59
CA ASN A 121 -8.69 10.41 -11.99
C ASN A 121 -7.86 11.03 -10.85
N ILE A 122 -6.79 10.39 -10.41
CA ILE A 122 -5.85 10.97 -9.45
C ILE A 122 -5.13 12.15 -10.13
N ASP A 123 -4.90 13.23 -9.39
CA ASP A 123 -4.12 14.37 -9.89
C ASP A 123 -2.83 13.92 -10.59
N ALA A 124 -2.63 14.39 -11.81
CA ALA A 124 -1.54 13.94 -12.66
C ALA A 124 -0.15 14.22 -12.04
N GLY A 125 0.01 15.37 -11.40
CA GLY A 125 1.27 15.74 -10.76
C GLY A 125 1.58 14.89 -9.52
N LEU A 126 0.56 14.61 -8.71
CA LEU A 126 0.67 13.73 -7.55
C LEU A 126 1.00 12.30 -8.00
N ARG A 127 0.30 11.78 -9.00
CA ARG A 127 0.49 10.44 -9.54
C ARG A 127 1.88 10.28 -10.17
N ASP A 128 2.29 11.24 -11.00
CA ASP A 128 3.62 11.21 -11.64
C ASP A 128 4.75 11.20 -10.60
N TYR A 129 4.67 12.08 -9.60
CA TYR A 129 5.67 12.11 -8.53
C TYR A 129 5.69 10.80 -7.72
N ALA A 130 4.51 10.26 -7.38
CA ALA A 130 4.41 9.00 -6.65
C ALA A 130 5.00 7.83 -7.43
N ASP A 131 4.68 7.72 -8.73
CA ASP A 131 5.07 6.61 -9.60
C ASP A 131 6.53 6.67 -10.06
N ASN A 132 7.01 7.86 -10.45
CA ASN A 132 8.30 8.03 -11.13
C ASN A 132 9.42 8.54 -10.22
N THR A 133 9.10 9.03 -9.03
CA THR A 133 10.11 9.58 -8.10
C THR A 133 10.06 8.90 -6.73
N PHE A 134 8.91 8.96 -6.06
CA PHE A 134 8.79 8.50 -4.68
C PHE A 134 8.95 6.98 -4.56
N LEU A 135 8.15 6.23 -5.31
CA LEU A 135 8.17 4.76 -5.24
C LEU A 135 9.53 4.16 -5.64
N PRO A 136 10.18 4.55 -6.76
CA PRO A 136 11.50 4.04 -7.09
C PRO A 136 12.55 4.33 -6.01
N THR A 137 12.47 5.52 -5.37
CA THR A 137 13.37 5.88 -4.28
C THR A 137 13.13 5.02 -3.04
N LEU A 138 11.86 4.80 -2.69
CA LEU A 138 11.47 3.92 -1.57
C LEU A 138 11.98 2.49 -1.79
N LEU A 139 11.76 1.91 -2.97
CA LEU A 139 12.21 0.57 -3.33
C LEU A 139 13.73 0.43 -3.18
N LYS A 140 14.48 1.43 -3.67
CA LYS A 140 15.93 1.47 -3.53
C LYS A 140 16.36 1.51 -2.06
N GLN A 141 15.77 2.38 -1.24
CA GLN A 141 16.12 2.53 0.17
C GLN A 141 15.79 1.28 0.99
N VAL A 142 14.62 0.65 0.73
CA VAL A 142 14.22 -0.60 1.39
C VAL A 142 15.17 -1.74 1.00
N SER A 143 15.54 -1.85 -0.28
CA SER A 143 16.49 -2.86 -0.74
C SER A 143 17.88 -2.66 -0.14
N GLN A 144 18.35 -1.41 -0.04
CA GLN A 144 19.62 -1.08 0.61
C GLN A 144 19.62 -1.37 2.13
N ALA A 145 18.45 -1.38 2.77
CA ALA A 145 18.29 -1.81 4.16
C ALA A 145 18.24 -3.34 4.34
N GLY A 146 18.56 -4.11 3.30
CA GLY A 146 18.64 -5.57 3.34
C GLY A 146 17.29 -6.27 3.17
N ILE A 147 16.29 -5.60 2.63
CA ILE A 147 14.98 -6.18 2.30
C ILE A 147 14.80 -6.09 0.79
N PRO A 148 15.07 -7.16 0.02
CA PRO A 148 14.81 -7.17 -1.42
C PRO A 148 13.38 -6.72 -1.71
N ALA A 149 13.24 -5.63 -2.47
CA ALA A 149 11.96 -4.98 -2.72
C ALA A 149 11.73 -4.75 -4.21
N ALA A 150 10.49 -4.87 -4.64
CA ALA A 150 10.05 -4.60 -6.02
C ALA A 150 8.69 -3.89 -6.02
N ARG A 151 8.27 -3.46 -7.21
CA ARG A 151 6.88 -3.02 -7.41
C ARG A 151 5.95 -4.22 -7.23
N TYR A 152 4.74 -3.92 -6.77
CA TYR A 152 3.67 -4.92 -6.70
C TYR A 152 3.24 -5.28 -8.13
N ASP A 153 3.30 -6.54 -8.45
CA ASP A 153 3.00 -7.08 -9.78
C ASP A 153 1.56 -7.59 -9.89
N GLY A 154 0.76 -7.37 -8.85
CA GLY A 154 -0.59 -7.88 -8.77
C GLY A 154 -0.63 -9.39 -8.53
N GLU A 155 -1.78 -9.97 -8.76
CA GLU A 155 -1.93 -11.42 -8.72
C GLU A 155 -1.47 -12.02 -10.05
N ILE A 156 -0.47 -12.87 -10.01
CA ILE A 156 0.01 -13.61 -11.18
C ILE A 156 -0.55 -15.01 -11.15
N ILE A 157 -1.41 -15.30 -12.10
CA ILE A 157 -2.12 -16.58 -12.24
C ILE A 157 -1.70 -17.38 -13.46
N THR A 158 -1.05 -16.75 -14.44
CA THR A 158 -0.37 -17.41 -15.55
C THR A 158 0.90 -16.64 -15.93
N LEU A 159 1.89 -17.34 -16.50
CA LEU A 159 3.15 -16.72 -16.94
C LEU A 159 3.00 -15.85 -18.20
N SER A 160 1.88 -15.97 -18.91
CA SER A 160 1.61 -15.23 -20.15
C SER A 160 0.68 -14.03 -19.95
N GLN A 161 0.19 -13.79 -18.73
CA GLN A 161 -0.70 -12.67 -18.49
C GLN A 161 0.04 -11.32 -18.51
N SER A 162 -0.72 -10.26 -18.76
CA SER A 162 -0.23 -8.89 -18.56
C SER A 162 -0.09 -8.60 -17.08
N VAL A 163 1.00 -7.96 -16.69
CA VAL A 163 1.20 -7.46 -15.32
C VAL A 163 0.50 -6.11 -15.19
N THR A 164 -0.48 -6.03 -14.31
CA THR A 164 -1.35 -4.86 -14.15
C THR A 164 -1.10 -4.07 -12.85
N ARG A 165 -0.19 -4.52 -12.00
CA ARG A 165 0.13 -3.88 -10.72
C ARG A 165 -1.06 -3.69 -9.77
N GLY A 166 -2.03 -4.58 -9.88
CA GLY A 166 -3.26 -4.55 -9.10
C GLY A 166 -4.40 -3.79 -9.79
N ALA A 167 -5.49 -3.60 -9.07
CA ALA A 167 -6.70 -2.97 -9.59
C ALA A 167 -6.58 -1.44 -9.60
N MET A 168 -7.01 -0.81 -10.71
CA MET A 168 -7.03 0.65 -10.87
C MET A 168 -8.34 1.29 -10.38
N ASN A 169 -9.35 0.52 -9.99
CA ASN A 169 -10.67 1.04 -9.61
C ASN A 169 -10.64 1.81 -8.28
N LEU A 170 -11.64 2.67 -8.09
CA LEU A 170 -11.79 3.48 -6.89
C LEU A 170 -12.42 2.73 -5.70
N SER A 171 -12.87 1.51 -5.87
CA SER A 171 -13.29 0.68 -4.74
C SER A 171 -12.09 0.25 -3.88
N ASN A 172 -10.88 0.26 -4.45
CA ASN A 172 -9.65 -0.05 -3.74
C ASN A 172 -9.16 1.15 -2.92
N PHE A 173 -8.78 0.92 -1.65
CA PHE A 173 -8.34 1.97 -0.73
C PHE A 173 -7.18 2.81 -1.27
N ARG A 174 -6.16 2.19 -1.85
CA ARG A 174 -4.99 2.87 -2.43
C ARG A 174 -5.41 3.96 -3.41
N ASN A 175 -6.32 3.64 -4.34
CA ASN A 175 -6.79 4.57 -5.35
C ASN A 175 -7.75 5.62 -4.78
N TYR A 176 -8.64 5.22 -3.87
CA TYR A 176 -9.56 6.14 -3.22
C TYR A 176 -8.82 7.21 -2.40
N ALA A 177 -7.88 6.81 -1.54
CA ALA A 177 -7.09 7.73 -0.74
C ALA A 177 -6.23 8.67 -1.62
N SER A 178 -5.69 8.15 -2.73
CA SER A 178 -4.96 8.98 -3.70
C SER A 178 -5.85 9.98 -4.43
N LEU A 179 -7.07 9.59 -4.79
CA LEU A 179 -8.07 10.50 -5.36
C LEU A 179 -8.40 11.63 -4.38
N MET A 180 -8.45 11.33 -3.07
CA MET A 180 -8.65 12.33 -2.00
C MET A 180 -7.43 13.23 -1.76
N GLY A 181 -6.38 13.11 -2.57
CA GLY A 181 -5.19 13.96 -2.57
C GLY A 181 -4.08 13.50 -1.64
N SER A 182 -4.03 12.24 -1.26
CA SER A 182 -2.92 11.67 -0.50
C SER A 182 -1.94 10.93 -1.41
N LEU A 183 -0.64 11.08 -1.23
CA LEU A 183 0.32 10.14 -1.77
C LEU A 183 0.17 8.82 -1.00
N THR A 184 -0.43 7.82 -1.62
CA THR A 184 -0.75 6.55 -0.96
C THR A 184 0.19 5.46 -1.43
N VAL A 185 0.78 4.73 -0.49
CA VAL A 185 1.62 3.55 -0.74
C VAL A 185 0.99 2.34 -0.08
N VAL A 186 0.70 1.30 -0.85
CA VAL A 186 0.45 -0.04 -0.32
C VAL A 186 1.78 -0.78 -0.20
N ALA A 187 1.98 -1.43 0.93
CA ALA A 187 3.18 -2.20 1.25
C ALA A 187 2.79 -3.65 1.55
N GLU A 188 3.25 -4.55 0.73
CA GLU A 188 3.00 -5.99 0.83
C GLU A 188 4.26 -6.69 1.34
N SER A 189 4.28 -7.09 2.62
CA SER A 189 5.32 -8.01 3.11
C SER A 189 4.97 -9.44 2.72
N LEU A 190 5.98 -10.24 2.34
CA LEU A 190 5.71 -11.62 1.97
C LEU A 190 5.57 -12.52 3.20
N LEU A 191 4.53 -13.35 3.19
CA LEU A 191 4.19 -14.26 4.30
C LEU A 191 5.28 -15.31 4.54
N ASP A 192 5.89 -15.81 3.47
CA ASP A 192 6.86 -16.91 3.52
C ASP A 192 8.29 -16.44 3.19
N GLN A 193 9.28 -17.12 3.72
CA GLN A 193 10.69 -16.85 3.44
C GLN A 193 11.25 -17.79 2.37
N PRO A 194 12.23 -17.34 1.56
CA PRO A 194 12.97 -18.23 0.66
C PRO A 194 13.64 -19.36 1.46
N GLY A 195 13.56 -20.58 0.94
CA GLY A 195 14.17 -21.76 1.56
C GLY A 195 13.48 -22.28 2.83
N ASN A 196 12.47 -21.61 3.32
CA ASN A 196 11.69 -22.01 4.50
C ASN A 196 10.19 -21.82 4.25
N TYR A 197 9.67 -22.52 3.29
CA TYR A 197 8.27 -22.44 2.86
C TYR A 197 7.53 -23.78 3.11
N PRO A 198 6.28 -23.74 3.60
CA PRO A 198 5.59 -22.61 4.23
C PRO A 198 6.16 -22.28 5.61
N THR A 199 6.12 -21.01 6.02
CA THR A 199 6.71 -20.55 7.28
C THR A 199 5.69 -19.85 8.17
N PRO A 200 4.81 -20.58 8.87
CA PRO A 200 3.81 -19.97 9.76
C PRO A 200 4.47 -19.17 10.92
N ASP A 201 5.67 -19.57 11.34
CA ASP A 201 6.34 -19.00 12.52
C ASP A 201 7.27 -17.80 12.22
N ASN A 202 7.26 -17.27 11.02
CA ASN A 202 8.15 -16.18 10.63
C ASN A 202 7.65 -14.77 10.99
N ILE A 203 6.68 -14.64 11.88
CA ILE A 203 6.04 -13.34 12.22
C ILE A 203 7.06 -12.27 12.64
N LYS A 204 8.08 -12.60 13.40
CA LYS A 204 9.12 -11.64 13.84
C LYS A 204 9.85 -11.02 12.64
N GLU A 205 10.19 -11.83 11.64
CA GLU A 205 10.86 -11.36 10.43
C GLU A 205 9.89 -10.53 9.56
N ARG A 206 8.64 -10.92 9.45
CA ARG A 206 7.62 -10.15 8.72
C ARG A 206 7.40 -8.78 9.36
N VAL A 207 7.29 -8.72 10.69
CA VAL A 207 7.19 -7.46 11.46
C VAL A 207 8.45 -6.60 11.26
N ARG A 208 9.64 -7.19 11.33
CA ARG A 208 10.90 -6.48 11.07
C ARG A 208 10.91 -5.83 9.69
N ARG A 209 10.52 -6.59 8.65
CA ARG A 209 10.43 -6.08 7.26
C ARG A 209 9.45 -4.93 7.13
N GLN A 210 8.25 -5.08 7.68
CA GLN A 210 7.24 -4.03 7.68
C GLN A 210 7.73 -2.77 8.39
N PHE A 211 8.34 -2.93 9.57
CA PHE A 211 8.82 -1.80 10.34
C PHE A 211 9.98 -1.07 9.66
N VAL A 212 10.99 -1.78 9.16
CA VAL A 212 12.10 -1.17 8.42
C VAL A 212 11.62 -0.46 7.16
N ALA A 213 10.69 -1.04 6.41
CA ALA A 213 10.10 -0.39 5.25
C ALA A 213 9.34 0.89 5.62
N LEU A 214 8.58 0.86 6.72
CA LEU A 214 7.88 2.03 7.26
C LEU A 214 8.86 3.12 7.72
N GLU A 215 10.00 2.78 8.35
CA GLU A 215 11.05 3.76 8.68
C GLU A 215 11.59 4.45 7.42
N LYS A 216 11.88 3.69 6.35
CA LYS A 216 12.36 4.28 5.08
C LYS A 216 11.30 5.17 4.44
N PHE A 217 10.03 4.77 4.48
CA PHE A 217 8.93 5.62 4.04
C PHE A 217 8.88 6.93 4.84
N LEU A 218 8.90 6.87 6.17
CA LEU A 218 8.85 8.06 7.03
C LEU A 218 10.04 9.00 6.80
N ALA A 219 11.24 8.45 6.65
CA ALA A 219 12.45 9.24 6.35
C ALA A 219 12.34 9.94 4.98
N LEU A 220 11.79 9.25 3.96
CA LEU A 220 11.57 9.84 2.64
C LEU A 220 10.49 10.93 2.68
N VAL A 221 9.39 10.70 3.41
CA VAL A 221 8.36 11.71 3.64
C VAL A 221 8.92 12.94 4.36
N GLU A 222 9.78 12.75 5.35
CA GLU A 222 10.45 13.85 6.07
C GLU A 222 11.32 14.68 5.11
N GLY A 223 12.09 14.02 4.26
CA GLY A 223 12.96 14.68 3.28
C GLY A 223 12.19 15.49 2.24
N ASP A 224 11.08 14.95 1.75
CA ASP A 224 10.30 15.53 0.65
C ASP A 224 9.00 16.23 1.12
N ALA A 225 8.88 16.53 2.42
CA ALA A 225 7.66 17.02 3.05
C ALA A 225 7.05 18.24 2.35
N ALA A 226 7.88 19.21 1.94
CA ALA A 226 7.40 20.42 1.25
C ALA A 226 6.79 20.09 -0.12
N LYS A 227 7.45 19.24 -0.89
CA LYS A 227 7.00 18.82 -2.23
C LYS A 227 5.71 18.01 -2.14
N ILE A 228 5.67 17.03 -1.24
CA ILE A 228 4.48 16.18 -1.03
C ILE A 228 3.29 17.04 -0.61
N ARG A 229 3.47 17.94 0.36
CA ARG A 229 2.41 18.87 0.80
C ARG A 229 1.91 19.77 -0.33
N GLN A 230 2.80 20.26 -1.17
CA GLN A 230 2.41 21.08 -2.32
C GLN A 230 1.52 20.29 -3.28
N LEU A 231 1.92 19.07 -3.65
CA LEU A 231 1.18 18.20 -4.56
C LEU A 231 -0.18 17.79 -3.97
N SER A 232 -0.21 17.37 -2.70
CA SER A 232 -1.44 16.98 -2.02
C SER A 232 -2.45 18.13 -1.92
N ARG A 233 -1.98 19.34 -1.60
CA ARG A 233 -2.85 20.53 -1.57
C ARG A 233 -3.39 20.88 -2.94
N HIS A 234 -2.56 20.81 -3.97
CA HIS A 234 -2.97 21.04 -5.35
C HIS A 234 -4.05 20.04 -5.78
N ALA A 235 -3.81 18.75 -5.56
CA ALA A 235 -4.76 17.69 -5.87
C ALA A 235 -6.13 17.92 -5.20
N ARG A 236 -6.15 18.28 -3.91
CA ARG A 236 -7.41 18.59 -3.19
C ARG A 236 -8.10 19.83 -3.71
N GLN A 237 -7.35 20.84 -4.14
CA GLN A 237 -7.91 22.10 -4.64
C GLN A 237 -8.56 21.90 -6.01
N LEU A 238 -7.99 21.12 -6.89
CA LEU A 238 -8.51 20.88 -8.23
C LEU A 238 -9.96 20.40 -8.20
N TRP A 239 -10.31 19.43 -7.35
CA TRP A 239 -11.67 18.91 -7.22
C TRP A 239 -12.67 19.93 -6.68
N ARG A 240 -12.20 20.99 -6.05
CA ARG A 240 -13.06 22.05 -5.47
C ARG A 240 -13.31 23.22 -6.44
N THR A 241 -12.44 23.39 -7.43
CA THR A 241 -12.41 24.62 -8.26
C THR A 241 -12.63 24.38 -9.75
N GLN A 242 -12.61 23.12 -10.22
CA GLN A 242 -12.84 22.83 -11.64
C GLN A 242 -14.33 22.58 -11.92
N ASP A 243 -14.98 23.57 -12.52
CA ASP A 243 -16.41 23.49 -12.91
C ASP A 243 -16.70 22.52 -14.06
N ASN A 244 -15.68 22.08 -14.83
CA ASN A 244 -15.81 21.19 -15.99
C ASN A 244 -14.75 20.07 -15.98
N ALA A 245 -14.48 19.48 -14.82
CA ALA A 245 -13.55 18.36 -14.71
C ALA A 245 -14.07 17.16 -15.50
N GLN A 246 -13.25 16.62 -16.38
CA GLN A 246 -13.52 15.35 -17.04
C GLN A 246 -13.13 14.22 -16.09
N ILE A 247 -14.03 13.25 -15.91
CA ILE A 247 -13.82 12.06 -15.10
C ILE A 247 -13.78 10.85 -16.02
N ALA A 248 -12.73 10.06 -15.92
CA ALA A 248 -12.65 8.77 -16.60
C ALA A 248 -13.57 7.78 -15.88
N LEU A 249 -14.64 7.36 -16.55
CA LEU A 249 -15.60 6.35 -16.05
C LEU A 249 -15.19 4.93 -16.42
N GLU A 250 -14.65 4.77 -17.64
CA GLU A 250 -14.14 3.51 -18.15
C GLU A 250 -12.69 3.66 -18.57
N PHE A 251 -11.87 2.74 -18.17
CA PHE A 251 -10.45 2.70 -18.52
C PHE A 251 -9.94 1.26 -18.45
N GLY A 252 -8.83 1.03 -19.10
CA GLY A 252 -8.17 -0.28 -19.13
C GLY A 252 -6.66 -0.12 -19.28
N PHE A 253 -5.98 -1.23 -19.17
CA PHE A 253 -4.55 -1.28 -19.40
C PHE A 253 -4.24 -1.33 -20.89
N ALA A 254 -3.25 -0.56 -21.31
CA ALA A 254 -2.63 -0.67 -22.62
C ALA A 254 -1.18 -1.14 -22.48
N PRO A 255 -0.64 -1.87 -23.48
CA PRO A 255 0.78 -2.18 -23.49
C PRO A 255 1.63 -0.92 -23.38
N ASN A 256 2.62 -0.93 -22.49
CA ASN A 256 3.58 0.16 -22.42
C ASN A 256 4.58 0.05 -23.58
N PRO A 257 4.59 0.97 -24.58
CA PRO A 257 5.49 0.86 -25.72
C PRO A 257 6.97 1.04 -25.35
N GLN A 258 7.25 1.70 -24.22
CA GLN A 258 8.62 1.90 -23.73
C GLN A 258 9.11 0.69 -22.92
N GLN A 259 8.21 -0.11 -22.40
CA GLN A 259 8.52 -1.29 -21.59
C GLN A 259 7.52 -2.42 -21.91
N PRO A 260 7.59 -3.00 -23.11
CA PRO A 260 6.63 -4.03 -23.56
C PRO A 260 6.73 -5.33 -22.77
N GLN A 261 7.85 -5.54 -22.09
CA GLN A 261 8.10 -6.69 -21.22
C GLN A 261 8.75 -6.22 -19.93
N ILE A 262 8.37 -6.83 -18.84
CA ILE A 262 9.00 -6.62 -17.54
C ILE A 262 9.54 -7.94 -17.01
N LYS A 263 10.61 -7.87 -16.20
CA LYS A 263 11.08 -9.01 -15.41
C LYS A 263 10.33 -9.01 -14.09
N VAL A 264 9.57 -10.04 -13.84
CA VAL A 264 8.94 -10.29 -12.54
C VAL A 264 9.91 -11.09 -11.68
N PRO A 265 10.16 -10.68 -10.43
CA PRO A 265 11.10 -11.37 -9.55
C PRO A 265 10.47 -12.65 -8.97
N LEU A 266 10.55 -13.73 -9.70
CA LEU A 266 10.03 -15.06 -9.37
C LEU A 266 11.16 -16.02 -9.01
#